data_0d39a919f099a42ace545ea1b6275c61
#
_entry.id   0d39a919f099a42ace545ea1b6275c61
#
_cell.length_a   1.000
_cell.length_b   1.000
_cell.length_c   1.000
_cell.angle_alpha   90.00
_cell.angle_beta   90.00
_cell.angle_gamma   90.00
#
_symmetry.space_group_name_H-M   'P 1'
#
loop_
_entity.id
_entity.type
_entity.pdbx_description
1 polymer ?
#
loop_
_entity_poly.entity_id
_entity_poly.type
_entity_poly.pdbx_seq_one_letter_code
_entity_poly.pdbx_strand_id
1 'polypeptide(L)'
;MPVSIARRTFLAAPLLSLPAFADDAVSSLRELERRNGGRLGVAMLDTADGRRVVYRGDERFQMCSTFKFLAAAQILARVDGGEEQLDRRVVFSESDIVTYSPATREHAGPNGMTVEAICGAAMTLSYNTAGNLMLASFGGPPGLTAFVRTLGDPV
;
A
#
# COMPACT_ATOMS: atom_id res chain seq x y z
N MET A 1 -52.04 -20.77 47.40
CA MET A 1 -50.58 -20.62 47.72
C MET A 1 -49.90 -20.12 46.46
N PRO A 2 -49.39 -18.91 46.40
CA PRO A 2 -48.69 -18.41 45.21
C PRO A 2 -47.23 -18.83 45.25
N VAL A 3 -46.74 -19.39 44.15
CA VAL A 3 -45.34 -19.79 43.95
C VAL A 3 -44.56 -18.53 43.59
N SER A 4 -43.60 -18.16 44.47
CA SER A 4 -42.67 -17.08 44.27
C SER A 4 -41.55 -17.52 43.28
N ILE A 5 -41.54 -16.93 42.09
CA ILE A 5 -40.44 -17.10 41.12
C ILE A 5 -39.33 -16.10 41.48
N ALA A 6 -38.24 -16.61 42.08
CA ALA A 6 -37.06 -15.84 42.32
C ALA A 6 -36.39 -15.40 40.97
N ARG A 7 -36.36 -14.06 40.73
CA ARG A 7 -35.59 -13.47 39.64
C ARG A 7 -34.09 -13.68 39.92
N ARG A 8 -33.48 -14.60 39.17
CA ARG A 8 -32.01 -14.69 39.13
C ARG A 8 -31.47 -13.49 38.32
N THR A 9 -30.87 -12.55 39.05
CA THR A 9 -30.12 -11.47 38.44
C THR A 9 -28.85 -12.03 37.80
N PHE A 10 -28.82 -12.09 36.48
CA PHE A 10 -27.57 -12.36 35.75
C PHE A 10 -26.69 -11.12 35.93
N LEU A 11 -25.65 -11.24 36.73
CA LEU A 11 -24.51 -10.34 36.71
C LEU A 11 -23.76 -10.57 35.43
N ALA A 12 -23.98 -9.69 34.45
CA ALA A 12 -23.09 -9.58 33.29
C ALA A 12 -21.72 -9.11 33.80
N ALA A 13 -20.78 -10.04 33.91
CA ALA A 13 -19.38 -9.66 34.12
C ALA A 13 -18.94 -8.84 32.91
N PRO A 14 -18.34 -7.64 33.09
CA PRO A 14 -17.74 -6.94 31.98
C PRO A 14 -16.65 -7.84 31.40
N LEU A 15 -16.76 -8.19 30.12
CA LEU A 15 -15.66 -8.72 29.33
C LEU A 15 -14.57 -7.67 29.34
N LEU A 16 -13.61 -7.80 30.27
CA LEU A 16 -12.35 -7.09 30.23
C LEU A 16 -11.65 -7.51 28.95
N SER A 17 -11.83 -6.75 27.88
CA SER A 17 -11.04 -6.84 26.67
C SER A 17 -9.57 -6.64 27.08
N LEU A 18 -8.78 -7.69 26.89
CA LEU A 18 -7.37 -7.73 27.25
C LEU A 18 -6.56 -6.71 26.43
N PRO A 19 -6.13 -5.57 26.97
CA PRO A 19 -5.18 -4.68 26.29
C PRO A 19 -3.77 -5.27 26.23
N ALA A 20 -3.47 -6.31 27.02
CA ALA A 20 -2.14 -6.87 27.18
C ALA A 20 -1.48 -7.34 25.89
N PHE A 21 -2.22 -7.90 24.93
CA PHE A 21 -1.64 -8.45 23.71
C PHE A 21 -1.08 -7.36 22.77
N ALA A 22 -1.75 -6.22 22.66
CA ALA A 22 -1.31 -5.12 21.81
C ALA A 22 -0.08 -4.41 22.41
N ASP A 23 -0.06 -4.24 23.73
CA ASP A 23 1.05 -3.61 24.45
C ASP A 23 2.32 -4.48 24.41
N ASP A 24 2.18 -5.79 24.55
CA ASP A 24 3.29 -6.74 24.41
C ASP A 24 3.87 -6.75 22.99
N ALA A 25 3.00 -6.70 21.96
CA ALA A 25 3.43 -6.62 20.58
C ALA A 25 4.17 -5.31 20.28
N VAL A 26 3.65 -4.17 20.72
CA VAL A 26 4.30 -2.86 20.57
C VAL A 26 5.65 -2.82 21.29
N SER A 27 5.74 -3.39 22.48
CA SER A 27 6.99 -3.48 23.24
C SER A 27 8.03 -4.32 22.51
N SER A 28 7.61 -5.44 21.92
CA SER A 28 8.47 -6.30 21.09
C SER A 28 8.97 -5.59 19.83
N LEU A 29 8.10 -4.82 19.15
CA LEU A 29 8.47 -4.02 17.98
C LEU A 29 9.48 -2.91 18.33
N ARG A 30 9.31 -2.24 19.47
CA ARG A 30 10.27 -1.25 19.97
C ARG A 30 11.63 -1.86 20.26
N GLU A 31 11.67 -3.02 20.89
CA GLU A 31 12.91 -3.74 21.16
C GLU A 31 13.59 -4.20 19.86
N LEU A 32 12.81 -4.67 18.87
CA LEU A 32 13.30 -5.03 17.56
C LEU A 32 14.00 -3.84 16.86
N GLU A 33 13.33 -2.67 16.86
CA GLU A 33 13.91 -1.43 16.32
C GLU A 33 15.22 -1.06 17.03
N ARG A 34 15.20 -1.07 18.36
CA ARG A 34 16.38 -0.74 19.18
C ARG A 34 17.57 -1.64 18.89
N ARG A 35 17.35 -2.95 18.70
CA ARG A 35 18.42 -3.94 18.47
C ARG A 35 19.02 -3.86 17.08
N ASN A 36 18.22 -3.53 16.08
CA ASN A 36 18.64 -3.54 14.67
C ASN A 36 18.97 -2.15 14.12
N GLY A 37 18.65 -1.10 14.86
CA GLY A 37 18.76 0.28 14.37
C GLY A 37 17.75 0.62 13.29
N GLY A 38 17.84 1.86 12.77
CA GLY A 38 16.92 2.36 11.76
C GLY A 38 15.58 2.83 12.35
N ARG A 39 14.54 2.86 11.52
CA ARG A 39 13.16 3.22 11.91
C ARG A 39 12.22 2.11 11.48
N LEU A 40 11.37 1.66 12.39
CA LEU A 40 10.36 0.64 12.15
C LEU A 40 8.96 1.24 12.31
N GLY A 41 8.10 1.13 11.30
CA GLY A 41 6.68 1.43 11.38
C GLY A 41 5.86 0.18 11.08
N VAL A 42 4.86 -0.09 11.89
CA VAL A 42 3.97 -1.25 11.72
C VAL A 42 2.53 -0.81 11.96
N ALA A 43 1.64 -1.17 11.03
CA ALA A 43 0.21 -1.11 11.22
C ALA A 43 -0.40 -2.45 10.78
N MET A 44 -1.04 -3.15 11.69
CA MET A 44 -1.68 -4.43 11.45
C MET A 44 -3.14 -4.36 11.90
N LEU A 45 -4.03 -4.89 11.07
CA LEU A 45 -5.45 -5.00 11.36
C LEU A 45 -5.86 -6.47 11.18
N ASP A 46 -6.38 -7.08 12.24
CA ASP A 46 -7.10 -8.35 12.13
C ASP A 46 -8.53 -8.05 11.64
N THR A 47 -8.85 -8.50 10.43
CA THR A 47 -10.17 -8.25 9.83
C THR A 47 -11.27 -9.13 10.41
N ALA A 48 -10.92 -10.17 11.17
CA ALA A 48 -11.91 -11.07 11.79
C ALA A 48 -12.56 -10.42 13.03
N ASP A 49 -11.81 -9.67 13.80
CA ASP A 49 -12.28 -9.09 15.07
C ASP A 49 -11.97 -7.60 15.25
N GLY A 50 -11.30 -6.98 14.26
CA GLY A 50 -10.97 -5.56 14.27
C GLY A 50 -9.79 -5.19 15.18
N ARG A 51 -9.08 -6.14 15.76
CA ARG A 51 -7.90 -5.86 16.59
C ARG A 51 -6.80 -5.20 15.76
N ARG A 52 -6.11 -4.25 16.39
CA ARG A 52 -5.04 -3.50 15.75
C ARG A 52 -3.77 -3.54 16.58
N VAL A 53 -2.63 -3.64 15.90
CA VAL A 53 -1.30 -3.35 16.44
C VAL A 53 -0.72 -2.22 15.63
N VAL A 54 -0.39 -1.12 16.29
CA VAL A 54 0.15 0.08 15.62
C VAL A 54 1.41 0.52 16.36
N TYR A 55 2.50 0.62 15.63
CA TYR A 55 3.76 1.17 16.11
C TYR A 55 4.27 2.19 15.11
N ARG A 56 4.38 3.46 15.51
CA ARG A 56 4.70 4.60 14.64
C ARG A 56 3.79 4.72 13.41
N GLY A 57 2.49 4.36 13.56
CA GLY A 57 1.53 4.32 12.45
C GLY A 57 1.23 5.67 11.84
N ASP A 58 1.39 6.76 12.60
CA ASP A 58 1.17 8.14 12.14
C ASP A 58 2.44 8.80 11.58
N GLU A 59 3.57 8.08 11.59
CA GLU A 59 4.82 8.59 11.03
C GLU A 59 4.93 8.25 9.54
N ARG A 60 5.54 9.17 8.79
CA ARG A 60 5.80 8.97 7.35
C ARG A 60 7.03 8.11 7.13
N PHE A 61 6.89 7.12 6.26
CA PHE A 61 7.96 6.25 5.77
C PHE A 61 8.08 6.36 4.26
N GLN A 62 9.28 6.11 3.74
CA GLN A 62 9.48 6.04 2.29
C GLN A 62 8.72 4.85 1.72
N MET A 63 7.91 5.10 0.68
CA MET A 63 7.14 4.05 0.02
C MET A 63 8.02 3.03 -0.70
N CYS A 64 9.21 3.42 -1.15
CA CYS A 64 10.05 2.61 -2.01
C CYS A 64 9.21 2.01 -3.16
N SER A 65 9.40 0.74 -3.50
CA SER A 65 8.66 0.12 -4.62
C SER A 65 7.16 -0.10 -4.37
N THR A 66 6.65 0.12 -3.16
CA THR A 66 5.20 -0.01 -2.90
C THR A 66 4.39 1.04 -3.64
N PHE A 67 4.97 2.20 -4.01
CA PHE A 67 4.29 3.20 -4.83
C PHE A 67 3.82 2.65 -6.18
N LYS A 68 4.48 1.62 -6.74
CA LYS A 68 4.16 1.05 -8.05
C LYS A 68 2.76 0.46 -8.08
N PHE A 69 2.31 -0.12 -6.95
CA PHE A 69 0.93 -0.59 -6.82
C PHE A 69 -0.07 0.56 -6.98
N LEU A 70 0.13 1.66 -6.30
CA LEU A 70 -0.75 2.84 -6.41
C LEU A 70 -0.67 3.49 -7.79
N ALA A 71 0.52 3.52 -8.40
CA ALA A 71 0.69 4.04 -9.76
C ALA A 71 -0.06 3.18 -10.79
N ALA A 72 -0.01 1.86 -10.67
CA ALA A 72 -0.80 0.96 -11.52
C ALA A 72 -2.31 1.14 -11.27
N ALA A 73 -2.74 1.27 -10.01
CA ALA A 73 -4.14 1.53 -9.67
C ALA A 73 -4.64 2.85 -10.29
N GLN A 74 -3.83 3.91 -10.29
CA GLN A 74 -4.17 5.18 -10.93
C GLN A 74 -4.30 5.03 -12.46
N ILE A 75 -3.39 4.29 -13.09
CA ILE A 75 -3.49 4.00 -14.54
C ILE A 75 -4.80 3.27 -14.83
N LEU A 76 -5.13 2.22 -14.07
CA LEU A 76 -6.38 1.47 -14.27
C LEU A 76 -7.63 2.33 -14.02
N ALA A 77 -7.62 3.18 -13.01
CA ALA A 77 -8.71 4.11 -12.77
C ALA A 77 -8.91 5.09 -13.94
N ARG A 78 -7.82 5.53 -14.58
CA ARG A 78 -7.88 6.37 -15.79
C ARG A 78 -8.36 5.60 -17.02
N VAL A 79 -8.03 4.30 -17.11
CA VAL A 79 -8.58 3.42 -18.16
C VAL A 79 -10.09 3.27 -17.99
N ASP A 80 -10.56 3.02 -16.77
CA ASP A 80 -11.99 2.91 -16.45
C ASP A 80 -12.73 4.24 -16.73
N GLY A 81 -12.06 5.37 -16.51
CA GLY A 81 -12.55 6.71 -16.83
C GLY A 81 -12.45 7.10 -18.31
N GLY A 82 -11.86 6.27 -19.16
CA GLY A 82 -11.66 6.56 -20.59
C GLY A 82 -10.52 7.58 -20.88
N GLU A 83 -9.70 7.91 -19.91
CA GLU A 83 -8.59 8.86 -20.00
C GLU A 83 -7.26 8.22 -20.42
N GLU A 84 -7.18 6.89 -20.40
CA GLU A 84 -6.00 6.12 -20.74
C GLU A 84 -6.42 4.84 -21.49
N GLN A 85 -5.48 4.23 -22.22
CA GLN A 85 -5.69 2.98 -22.95
C GLN A 85 -4.52 2.03 -22.66
N LEU A 86 -4.83 0.77 -22.32
CA LEU A 86 -3.83 -0.24 -21.98
C LEU A 86 -2.92 -0.60 -23.16
N ASP A 87 -3.42 -0.51 -24.38
CA ASP A 87 -2.71 -0.77 -25.63
C ASP A 87 -1.92 0.44 -26.17
N ARG A 88 -2.12 1.64 -25.58
CA ARG A 88 -1.32 2.82 -25.93
C ARG A 88 0.16 2.53 -25.74
N ARG A 89 0.97 2.86 -26.74
CA ARG A 89 2.41 2.70 -26.68
C ARG A 89 3.10 3.92 -26.09
N VAL A 90 4.00 3.65 -25.15
CA VAL A 90 4.93 4.61 -24.57
C VAL A 90 6.30 4.37 -25.17
N VAL A 91 6.80 5.36 -25.91
CA VAL A 91 8.15 5.36 -26.47
C VAL A 91 9.10 5.97 -25.45
N PHE A 92 10.22 5.35 -25.23
CA PHE A 92 11.28 5.80 -24.33
C PHE A 92 12.65 5.35 -24.88
N SER A 93 13.71 5.99 -24.43
CA SER A 93 15.06 5.80 -24.95
C SER A 93 15.98 5.12 -23.92
N GLU A 94 17.19 4.77 -24.33
CA GLU A 94 18.22 4.25 -23.42
C GLU A 94 18.54 5.22 -22.28
N SER A 95 18.40 6.55 -22.49
CA SER A 95 18.63 7.53 -21.42
C SER A 95 17.57 7.50 -20.31
N ASP A 96 16.41 6.90 -20.56
CA ASP A 96 15.34 6.73 -19.57
C ASP A 96 15.54 5.47 -18.71
N ILE A 97 16.49 4.61 -19.10
CA ILE A 97 16.75 3.36 -18.41
C ILE A 97 17.52 3.59 -17.13
N VAL A 98 16.91 3.23 -16.02
CA VAL A 98 17.55 3.24 -14.69
C VAL A 98 17.91 1.83 -14.23
N THR A 99 18.70 1.73 -13.16
CA THR A 99 19.13 0.46 -12.58
C THR A 99 17.94 -0.47 -12.28
N TYR A 100 18.13 -1.75 -12.49
CA TYR A 100 17.14 -2.82 -12.32
C TYR A 100 15.91 -2.68 -13.24
N SER A 101 16.19 -2.72 -14.54
CA SER A 101 15.17 -2.57 -15.59
C SER A 101 15.44 -3.46 -16.84
N PRO A 102 15.72 -4.78 -16.69
CA PRO A 102 16.14 -5.59 -17.82
C PRO A 102 15.08 -5.64 -18.93
N ALA A 103 13.82 -5.96 -18.65
CA ALA A 103 12.80 -6.06 -19.69
C ALA A 103 12.49 -4.70 -20.34
N THR A 104 12.48 -3.61 -19.60
CA THR A 104 12.27 -2.28 -20.21
C THR A 104 13.42 -1.89 -21.11
N ARG A 105 14.67 -2.29 -20.79
CA ARG A 105 15.83 -2.03 -21.64
C ARG A 105 15.70 -2.64 -23.04
N GLU A 106 15.20 -3.86 -23.13
CA GLU A 106 15.00 -4.57 -24.40
C GLU A 106 13.99 -3.88 -25.34
N HIS A 107 13.17 -3.01 -24.79
CA HIS A 107 12.13 -2.28 -25.50
C HIS A 107 12.41 -0.78 -25.66
N ALA A 108 13.58 -0.29 -25.23
CA ALA A 108 13.99 1.08 -25.49
C ALA A 108 14.11 1.34 -27.00
N GLY A 109 13.57 2.48 -27.44
CA GLY A 109 13.58 2.87 -28.85
C GLY A 109 12.18 3.07 -29.44
N PRO A 110 12.06 3.08 -30.78
CA PRO A 110 10.85 3.58 -31.45
C PRO A 110 9.58 2.74 -31.22
N ASN A 111 9.73 1.48 -30.87
CA ASN A 111 8.59 0.59 -30.63
C ASN A 111 8.01 0.76 -29.21
N GLY A 112 8.82 1.10 -28.22
CA GLY A 112 8.41 1.24 -26.84
C GLY A 112 7.68 0.03 -26.26
N MET A 113 6.90 0.26 -25.21
CA MET A 113 6.03 -0.74 -24.56
C MET A 113 4.59 -0.25 -24.49
N THR A 114 3.62 -1.17 -24.45
CA THR A 114 2.25 -0.80 -24.12
C THR A 114 2.12 -0.42 -22.63
N VAL A 115 1.13 0.37 -22.30
CA VAL A 115 0.80 0.74 -20.89
C VAL A 115 0.58 -0.54 -20.07
N GLU A 116 -0.13 -1.54 -20.61
CA GLU A 116 -0.31 -2.84 -19.97
C GLU A 116 1.02 -3.53 -19.64
N ALA A 117 1.92 -3.62 -20.64
CA ALA A 117 3.23 -4.25 -20.46
C ALA A 117 4.10 -3.52 -19.43
N ILE A 118 4.02 -2.17 -19.37
CA ILE A 118 4.72 -1.35 -18.38
C ILE A 118 4.16 -1.63 -16.97
N CYS A 119 2.85 -1.66 -16.82
CA CYS A 119 2.21 -2.02 -15.53
C CYS A 119 2.62 -3.44 -15.10
N GLY A 120 2.58 -4.41 -16.01
CA GLY A 120 3.02 -5.78 -15.74
C GLY A 120 4.48 -5.85 -15.28
N ALA A 121 5.39 -5.20 -15.96
CA ALA A 121 6.82 -5.17 -15.62
C ALA A 121 7.08 -4.51 -14.25
N ALA A 122 6.34 -3.45 -13.94
CA ALA A 122 6.45 -2.79 -12.64
C ALA A 122 5.89 -3.64 -11.49
N MET A 123 4.75 -4.31 -11.71
CA MET A 123 4.02 -5.04 -10.67
C MET A 123 4.61 -6.43 -10.39
N THR A 124 5.03 -7.17 -11.42
CA THR A 124 5.52 -8.54 -11.24
C THR A 124 7.00 -8.62 -10.90
N LEU A 125 7.81 -7.73 -11.48
CA LEU A 125 9.26 -7.77 -11.39
C LEU A 125 9.86 -6.51 -10.74
N SER A 126 9.00 -5.57 -10.36
CA SER A 126 9.39 -4.31 -9.70
C SER A 126 10.41 -3.47 -10.49
N TYR A 127 10.37 -3.51 -11.83
CA TYR A 127 11.33 -2.78 -12.66
C TYR A 127 11.18 -1.27 -12.50
N ASN A 128 12.31 -0.59 -12.28
CA ASN A 128 12.31 0.81 -11.88
C ASN A 128 11.98 1.75 -13.04
N THR A 129 12.49 1.49 -14.26
CA THR A 129 12.10 2.29 -15.42
C THR A 129 10.60 2.19 -15.69
N ALA A 130 10.01 0.98 -15.60
CA ALA A 130 8.56 0.83 -15.73
C ALA A 130 7.79 1.65 -14.69
N GLY A 131 8.23 1.66 -13.43
CA GLY A 131 7.68 2.52 -12.39
C GLY A 131 7.76 4.01 -12.72
N ASN A 132 8.90 4.47 -13.25
CA ASN A 132 9.08 5.86 -13.66
C ASN A 132 8.19 6.23 -14.85
N LEU A 133 8.05 5.35 -15.84
CA LEU A 133 7.17 5.55 -17.00
C LEU A 133 5.70 5.64 -16.58
N MET A 134 5.26 4.83 -15.62
CA MET A 134 3.92 4.96 -15.03
C MET A 134 3.73 6.33 -14.40
N LEU A 135 4.64 6.76 -13.52
CA LEU A 135 4.57 8.08 -12.90
C LEU A 135 4.51 9.21 -13.92
N ALA A 136 5.36 9.16 -14.94
CA ALA A 136 5.42 10.18 -15.99
C ALA A 136 4.08 10.33 -16.73
N SER A 137 3.30 9.26 -16.88
CA SER A 137 2.03 9.29 -17.63
C SER A 137 0.92 10.13 -16.97
N PHE A 138 1.05 10.48 -15.70
CA PHE A 138 0.03 11.25 -14.96
C PHE A 138 0.63 12.38 -14.09
N GLY A 139 1.78 12.93 -14.46
CA GLY A 139 2.38 14.10 -13.81
C GLY A 139 3.31 13.80 -12.65
N GLY A 140 3.87 12.58 -12.60
CA GLY A 140 4.91 12.20 -11.65
C GLY A 140 4.40 12.00 -10.21
N PRO A 141 5.30 12.10 -9.21
CA PRO A 141 4.92 11.96 -7.80
C PRO A 141 3.79 12.89 -7.33
N PRO A 142 3.71 14.18 -7.78
CA PRO A 142 2.56 15.03 -7.44
C PRO A 142 1.22 14.48 -7.96
N GLY A 143 1.20 13.93 -9.17
CA GLY A 143 0.00 13.30 -9.73
C GLY A 143 -0.44 12.07 -8.92
N LEU A 144 0.51 11.25 -8.48
CA LEU A 144 0.20 10.12 -7.58
C LEU A 144 -0.36 10.61 -6.25
N THR A 145 0.25 11.63 -5.64
CA THR A 145 -0.26 12.22 -4.39
C THR A 145 -1.69 12.74 -4.55
N ALA A 146 -1.98 13.41 -5.67
CA ALA A 146 -3.34 13.89 -5.95
C ALA A 146 -4.33 12.75 -6.03
N PHE A 147 -3.98 11.66 -6.71
CA PHE A 147 -4.83 10.47 -6.82
C PHE A 147 -5.10 9.83 -5.45
N VAL A 148 -4.07 9.60 -4.65
CA VAL A 148 -4.20 8.96 -3.33
C VAL A 148 -5.11 9.78 -2.41
N ARG A 149 -5.05 11.10 -2.49
CA ARG A 149 -5.97 11.99 -1.77
C ARG A 149 -7.44 11.78 -2.15
N THR A 150 -7.72 11.45 -3.40
CA THR A 150 -9.11 11.14 -3.83
C THR A 150 -9.64 9.85 -3.19
N LEU A 151 -8.74 8.98 -2.74
CA LEU A 151 -9.08 7.75 -2.02
C LEU A 151 -9.28 7.96 -0.51
N GLY A 152 -9.18 9.20 -0.04
CA GLY A 152 -9.37 9.56 1.37
C GLY A 152 -8.09 9.50 2.22
N ASP A 153 -6.92 9.35 1.60
CA ASP A 153 -5.65 9.45 2.32
C ASP A 153 -5.32 10.96 2.55
N PRO A 154 -5.21 11.40 3.80
CA PRO A 154 -4.95 12.80 4.13
C PRO A 154 -3.48 13.21 4.00
N VAL A 155 -2.56 12.27 3.71
CA VAL A 155 -1.09 12.47 3.76
C VAL A 155 -0.53 13.04 2.46
#